data_382c527f95832f9986ab1fa1a498c53e
#
_entry.id   382c527f95832f9986ab1fa1a498c53e
#
_cell.length_a   1.000
_cell.length_b   1.000
_cell.length_c   1.000
_cell.angle_alpha   90.00
_cell.angle_beta   90.00
_cell.angle_gamma   90.00
#
_symmetry.space_group_name_H-M   'P 1'
#
loop_
_entity.id
_entity.type
_entity.pdbx_description
1 polymer ?
#
loop_
_entity_poly.entity_id
_entity_poly.type
_entity_poly.pdbx_seq_one_letter_code
_entity_poly.pdbx_strand_id
1 'polypeptide(L)'
;MAFTFFHAYMPKVFEAQINAGLFRENDGIRFCQSIDIDENLKFNNLAKAGGKLYNFVKDNNCPLYIDRLQGGCFFEGYDYDMELVRTYSEMLGKKFFGFQMHEWMSNFISDTDKLVGGKCPEPWTEENITATLKRDFPFPHIFTEAMSVKEFAEVGHITELNKYLGVMEVLFLKRQKYTGEMLLPCDSAILGYSLEFKNGAKRVMPEIGQQTKHTSVQIAYARGMSKAYGKSFGTYYEPWGGEPFSACNYQKDGLNEWNISNDSFPFKTAGGNGGSSRSLQKRMYLYSYVSGAEFISEEWGLCNTFCDWNDFELTPYGQVKKDFINFTEKYKNIGKPITPVAAVIPKEIISLDNIDADGIYCSFNVDGELKRKLDIMRTGLRKLFAFGETFGNENGSLVNRLIPDAVDIVNEDVYDENKYTYAVNLTGDENFEKKYRCCSAEDVPDVLNRFLPCKVTGGLHHIVNKNSDDEYFLTIFNNTGIVRSVADGEYGLKEAEKTVQVELKDGRKLLALYGNFNMEENDSKYYITVPAGELFFGRF
;
A
#
# COMPACT_ATOMS: atom_id res chain seq x y z
N MET A 1 13.06 6.56 -13.21
CA MET A 1 13.93 6.03 -12.13
C MET A 1 13.80 4.52 -12.15
N ALA A 2 14.84 3.75 -11.89
CA ALA A 2 14.69 2.31 -11.73
C ALA A 2 13.81 2.03 -10.50
N PHE A 3 13.07 0.92 -10.53
CA PHE A 3 12.24 0.50 -9.39
C PHE A 3 13.13 0.15 -8.18
N THR A 4 12.74 0.62 -6.99
CA THR A 4 13.48 0.44 -5.75
C THR A 4 12.75 -0.52 -4.81
N PHE A 5 13.44 -1.54 -4.32
CA PHE A 5 12.98 -2.33 -3.18
C PHE A 5 13.68 -1.80 -1.92
N PHE A 6 12.91 -1.43 -0.89
CA PHE A 6 13.47 -0.97 0.37
C PHE A 6 13.61 -2.13 1.35
N HIS A 7 14.85 -2.42 1.73
CA HIS A 7 15.19 -3.45 2.69
C HIS A 7 15.31 -2.87 4.10
N ALA A 8 14.69 -3.52 5.05
CA ALA A 8 14.81 -3.13 6.45
C ALA A 8 16.26 -3.30 6.95
N TYR A 9 16.77 -2.29 7.63
CA TYR A 9 18.13 -2.27 8.16
C TYR A 9 18.17 -2.68 9.63
N MET A 10 18.79 -3.82 9.85
CA MET A 10 19.31 -4.24 11.15
C MET A 10 20.66 -4.92 10.86
N PRO A 11 21.77 -4.53 11.49
CA PRO A 11 23.12 -4.82 10.97
C PRO A 11 23.35 -6.25 10.49
N LYS A 12 23.10 -7.26 11.32
CA LYS A 12 23.31 -8.68 10.94
C LYS A 12 22.34 -9.16 9.84
N VAL A 13 21.08 -8.77 9.95
CA VAL A 13 20.04 -9.15 9.00
C VAL A 13 20.31 -8.50 7.63
N PHE A 14 20.78 -7.27 7.62
CA PHE A 14 21.12 -6.55 6.38
C PHE A 14 22.31 -7.19 5.66
N GLU A 15 23.37 -7.56 6.40
CA GLU A 15 24.49 -8.33 5.85
C GLU A 15 24.03 -9.68 5.26
N ALA A 16 23.10 -10.36 5.93
CA ALA A 16 22.51 -11.60 5.43
C ALA A 16 21.67 -11.38 4.16
N GLN A 17 20.92 -10.30 4.06
CA GLN A 17 20.18 -9.95 2.83
C GLN A 17 21.11 -9.73 1.64
N ILE A 18 22.25 -9.05 1.84
CA ILE A 18 23.28 -8.88 0.81
C ILE A 18 23.85 -10.26 0.39
N ASN A 19 24.22 -11.09 1.36
CA ASN A 19 24.80 -12.42 1.11
C ASN A 19 23.81 -13.37 0.40
N ALA A 20 22.51 -13.24 0.69
CA ALA A 20 21.46 -13.99 0.02
C ALA A 20 21.14 -13.49 -1.40
N GLY A 21 21.77 -12.40 -1.85
CA GLY A 21 21.54 -11.79 -3.16
C GLY A 21 20.18 -11.09 -3.26
N LEU A 22 19.66 -10.58 -2.14
CA LEU A 22 18.41 -9.83 -2.09
C LEU A 22 18.61 -8.34 -2.36
N PHE A 23 19.80 -7.78 -2.15
CA PHE A 23 20.10 -6.37 -2.30
C PHE A 23 20.78 -6.07 -3.64
N ARG A 24 20.21 -5.15 -4.43
CA ARG A 24 20.72 -4.74 -5.75
C ARG A 24 21.20 -3.29 -5.74
N GLU A 25 21.86 -2.87 -6.82
CA GLU A 25 22.42 -1.52 -7.01
C GLU A 25 21.40 -0.39 -6.78
N ASN A 26 20.14 -0.58 -7.18
CA ASN A 26 19.09 0.44 -7.08
C ASN A 26 18.16 0.26 -5.87
N ASP A 27 18.42 -0.74 -5.05
CA ASP A 27 17.62 -0.98 -3.85
C ASP A 27 17.98 0.02 -2.75
N GLY A 28 17.03 0.22 -1.86
CA GLY A 28 17.11 1.22 -0.80
C GLY A 28 17.15 0.59 0.60
N ILE A 29 17.45 1.42 1.56
CA ILE A 29 17.41 1.08 2.98
C ILE A 29 16.21 1.74 3.63
N ARG A 30 15.36 0.92 4.26
CA ARG A 30 14.43 1.32 5.29
C ARG A 30 15.16 1.23 6.63
N PHE A 31 15.44 2.36 7.24
CA PHE A 31 16.04 2.35 8.56
C PHE A 31 14.93 2.11 9.58
N CYS A 32 14.85 0.88 10.10
CA CYS A 32 13.87 0.52 11.11
C CYS A 32 14.19 1.24 12.43
N GLN A 33 13.25 2.04 12.89
CA GLN A 33 13.31 2.71 14.17
C GLN A 33 12.12 2.22 15.01
N SER A 34 12.40 1.43 16.06
CA SER A 34 11.40 1.00 17.03
C SER A 34 11.71 1.61 18.38
N ILE A 35 10.67 1.87 19.16
CA ILE A 35 10.81 2.42 20.51
C ILE A 35 11.52 1.45 21.44
N ASP A 36 11.25 0.16 21.27
CA ASP A 36 11.78 -0.92 22.10
C ASP A 36 13.16 -1.42 21.65
N ILE A 37 13.72 -0.82 20.60
CA ILE A 37 15.04 -1.20 20.10
C ILE A 37 16.15 -0.64 20.98
N ASP A 38 17.23 -1.39 21.15
CA ASP A 38 18.43 -0.95 21.88
C ASP A 38 18.91 0.40 21.34
N GLU A 39 19.25 1.35 22.24
CA GLU A 39 19.74 2.67 21.89
C GLU A 39 20.90 2.65 20.88
N ASN A 40 21.80 1.65 20.98
CA ASN A 40 22.90 1.48 20.04
C ASN A 40 22.45 1.12 18.62
N LEU A 41 21.23 0.65 18.46
CA LEU A 41 20.63 0.31 17.16
C LEU A 41 19.74 1.44 16.60
N LYS A 42 19.53 2.53 17.36
CA LYS A 42 18.77 3.69 16.90
C LYS A 42 19.55 4.53 15.88
N PHE A 43 18.81 5.31 15.09
CA PHE A 43 19.36 6.11 13.98
C PHE A 43 20.54 6.99 14.41
N ASN A 44 20.39 7.78 15.47
CA ASN A 44 21.44 8.69 15.94
C ASN A 44 22.76 7.98 16.25
N ASN A 45 22.74 6.70 16.55
CA ASN A 45 23.92 5.92 16.87
C ASN A 45 24.48 5.14 15.67
N LEU A 46 23.61 4.45 14.92
CA LEU A 46 24.04 3.64 13.77
C LEU A 46 24.39 4.45 12.52
N ALA A 47 23.72 5.58 12.34
CA ALA A 47 23.84 6.40 11.12
C ALA A 47 24.97 7.46 11.20
N LYS A 48 25.76 7.48 12.27
CA LYS A 48 26.84 8.46 12.45
C LYS A 48 27.77 8.54 11.26
N ALA A 49 28.19 9.75 10.90
CA ALA A 49 29.16 10.01 9.83
C ALA A 49 30.44 9.17 10.01
N GLY A 50 30.87 8.51 8.95
CA GLY A 50 32.01 7.59 8.96
C GLY A 50 31.72 6.20 9.51
N GLY A 51 30.50 5.94 10.02
CA GLY A 51 30.06 4.59 10.43
C GLY A 51 29.77 3.65 9.24
N LYS A 52 29.56 2.37 9.53
CA LYS A 52 29.32 1.35 8.48
C LYS A 52 28.12 1.69 7.58
N LEU A 53 26.98 2.07 8.18
CA LEU A 53 25.77 2.44 7.43
C LEU A 53 26.03 3.69 6.57
N TYR A 54 26.62 4.73 7.16
CA TYR A 54 26.94 5.97 6.45
C TYR A 54 27.82 5.70 5.20
N ASN A 55 28.90 4.95 5.39
CA ASN A 55 29.83 4.63 4.30
C ASN A 55 29.12 3.77 3.23
N PHE A 56 28.34 2.77 3.65
CA PHE A 56 27.59 1.94 2.71
C PHE A 56 26.62 2.78 1.86
N VAL A 57 25.83 3.64 2.50
CA VAL A 57 24.86 4.51 1.81
C VAL A 57 25.56 5.47 0.85
N LYS A 58 26.67 6.07 1.30
CA LYS A 58 27.48 7.00 0.51
C LYS A 58 28.12 6.33 -0.70
N ASP A 59 28.79 5.20 -0.49
CA ASP A 59 29.58 4.52 -1.54
C ASP A 59 28.68 3.91 -2.62
N ASN A 60 27.49 3.47 -2.25
CA ASN A 60 26.49 2.89 -3.16
C ASN A 60 25.45 3.91 -3.65
N ASN A 61 25.51 5.16 -3.18
CA ASN A 61 24.47 6.17 -3.47
C ASN A 61 23.05 5.60 -3.25
N CYS A 62 22.87 4.88 -2.15
CA CYS A 62 21.73 4.02 -1.86
C CYS A 62 20.53 4.86 -1.40
N PRO A 63 19.32 4.72 -1.99
CA PRO A 63 18.12 5.33 -1.46
C PRO A 63 17.89 4.98 0.01
N LEU A 64 17.40 5.94 0.80
CA LEU A 64 17.16 5.74 2.23
C LEU A 64 15.91 6.49 2.70
N TYR A 65 15.14 5.85 3.57
CA TYR A 65 14.18 6.53 4.41
C TYR A 65 14.26 6.02 5.86
N ILE A 66 13.79 6.85 6.78
CA ILE A 66 13.73 6.55 8.21
C ILE A 66 12.29 6.14 8.54
N ASP A 67 12.13 4.93 9.03
CA ASP A 67 10.87 4.39 9.48
C ASP A 67 10.50 4.98 10.85
N ARG A 68 9.21 5.28 11.04
CA ARG A 68 8.61 5.76 12.28
C ARG A 68 9.16 7.10 12.79
N LEU A 69 8.50 8.17 12.38
CA LEU A 69 8.80 9.51 12.87
C LEU A 69 8.54 9.66 14.37
N GLN A 70 7.53 8.99 14.89
CA GLN A 70 7.10 9.05 16.28
C GLN A 70 6.71 7.68 16.81
N GLY A 71 6.82 7.51 18.12
CA GLY A 71 6.26 6.34 18.81
C GLY A 71 5.02 6.74 19.60
N GLY A 72 3.88 6.24 19.23
CA GLY A 72 2.59 6.19 19.92
C GLY A 72 2.13 7.34 20.83
N CYS A 73 0.85 7.38 21.15
CA CYS A 73 0.27 8.43 22.01
C CYS A 73 0.70 8.36 23.48
N PHE A 74 1.23 7.22 23.92
CA PHE A 74 1.72 7.02 25.29
C PHE A 74 3.24 7.13 25.42
N PHE A 75 3.95 7.31 24.31
CA PHE A 75 5.41 7.38 24.29
C PHE A 75 5.86 8.75 23.79
N GLU A 76 6.97 9.22 24.33
CA GLU A 76 7.70 10.35 23.75
C GLU A 76 8.25 9.93 22.40
N GLY A 77 8.19 10.83 21.40
CA GLY A 77 8.80 10.60 20.10
C GLY A 77 10.31 10.45 20.23
N TYR A 78 10.93 9.75 19.28
CA TYR A 78 12.39 9.68 19.24
C TYR A 78 12.96 11.03 18.82
N ASP A 79 13.95 11.53 19.58
CA ASP A 79 14.63 12.77 19.29
C ASP A 79 15.75 12.53 18.25
N TYR A 80 15.40 12.76 16.99
CA TYR A 80 16.35 12.60 15.89
C TYR A 80 17.41 13.69 15.91
N ASP A 81 18.67 13.30 15.71
CA ASP A 81 19.75 14.24 15.38
C ASP A 81 19.51 14.82 13.97
N MET A 82 18.83 15.96 13.93
CA MET A 82 18.44 16.62 12.67
C MET A 82 19.64 17.15 11.88
N GLU A 83 20.80 17.33 12.48
CA GLU A 83 22.06 17.64 11.80
C GLU A 83 22.53 16.42 10.99
N LEU A 84 22.48 15.25 11.59
CA LEU A 84 22.78 13.98 10.94
C LEU A 84 21.80 13.69 9.80
N VAL A 85 20.48 13.88 10.04
CA VAL A 85 19.45 13.75 9.00
C VAL A 85 19.72 14.67 7.82
N ARG A 86 20.11 15.92 8.07
CA ARG A 86 20.48 16.89 7.03
C ARG A 86 21.67 16.40 6.21
N THR A 87 22.68 15.84 6.88
CA THR A 87 23.83 15.24 6.20
C THR A 87 23.44 14.17 5.19
N TYR A 88 22.51 13.27 5.56
CA TYR A 88 21.98 12.26 4.62
C TYR A 88 21.15 12.89 3.51
N SER A 89 20.32 13.87 3.82
CA SER A 89 19.49 14.57 2.83
C SER A 89 20.33 15.30 1.79
N GLU A 90 21.40 15.96 2.19
CA GLU A 90 22.32 16.65 1.29
C GLU A 90 23.13 15.65 0.44
N MET A 91 23.61 14.58 1.05
CA MET A 91 24.37 13.52 0.37
C MET A 91 23.54 12.80 -0.70
N LEU A 92 22.29 12.48 -0.41
CA LEU A 92 21.43 11.64 -1.26
C LEU A 92 20.50 12.45 -2.17
N GLY A 93 20.21 13.70 -1.83
CA GLY A 93 19.27 14.52 -2.58
C GLY A 93 17.90 13.84 -2.74
N LYS A 94 17.47 13.61 -3.98
CA LYS A 94 16.18 12.95 -4.27
C LYS A 94 16.09 11.47 -3.83
N LYS A 95 17.21 10.85 -3.49
CA LYS A 95 17.27 9.48 -2.98
C LYS A 95 17.12 9.40 -1.46
N PHE A 96 17.11 10.53 -0.75
CA PHE A 96 16.63 10.58 0.61
C PHE A 96 15.12 10.79 0.60
N PHE A 97 14.38 9.77 1.03
CA PHE A 97 12.91 9.80 0.96
C PHE A 97 12.29 10.43 2.20
N GLY A 98 13.07 10.64 3.24
CA GLY A 98 12.67 11.32 4.46
C GLY A 98 12.20 10.37 5.55
N PHE A 99 11.17 10.79 6.29
CA PHE A 99 10.61 10.08 7.43
C PHE A 99 9.27 9.46 7.08
N GLN A 100 9.11 8.18 7.31
CA GLN A 100 7.81 7.54 7.21
C GLN A 100 6.91 8.05 8.35
N MET A 101 5.78 8.61 7.98
CA MET A 101 4.67 8.89 8.88
C MET A 101 3.68 7.72 8.74
N HIS A 102 3.90 6.71 9.59
CA HIS A 102 3.25 5.40 9.47
C HIS A 102 1.85 5.41 10.07
N GLU A 103 0.87 4.87 9.34
CA GLU A 103 -0.54 4.71 9.77
C GLU A 103 -1.16 5.95 10.45
N TRP A 104 -0.73 7.13 10.08
CA TRP A 104 -1.10 8.33 10.82
C TRP A 104 -2.58 8.69 10.71
N MET A 105 -3.19 8.49 9.53
CA MET A 105 -4.62 8.76 9.33
C MET A 105 -5.48 7.70 10.00
N SER A 106 -5.19 6.42 9.78
CA SER A 106 -5.94 5.31 10.39
C SER A 106 -5.84 5.37 11.90
N ASN A 107 -4.68 5.66 12.46
CA ASN A 107 -4.51 5.85 13.90
C ASN A 107 -5.24 7.09 14.40
N PHE A 108 -5.17 8.22 13.70
CA PHE A 108 -5.91 9.42 14.09
C PHE A 108 -7.43 9.20 14.07
N ILE A 109 -7.96 8.51 13.04
CA ILE A 109 -9.35 8.11 12.95
C ILE A 109 -9.74 7.25 14.17
N SER A 110 -8.97 6.19 14.41
CA SER A 110 -9.22 5.22 15.48
C SER A 110 -9.19 5.87 16.87
N ASP A 111 -8.19 6.70 17.15
CA ASP A 111 -8.06 7.34 18.46
C ASP A 111 -9.12 8.43 18.68
N THR A 112 -9.39 9.21 17.63
CA THR A 112 -10.45 10.22 17.71
C THR A 112 -11.81 9.56 17.96
N ASP A 113 -12.12 8.45 17.28
CA ASP A 113 -13.37 7.71 17.50
C ASP A 113 -13.53 7.20 18.95
N LYS A 114 -12.42 6.84 19.60
CA LYS A 114 -12.43 6.45 21.02
C LYS A 114 -12.66 7.64 21.97
N LEU A 115 -12.39 8.86 21.54
CA LEU A 115 -12.49 10.05 22.38
C LEU A 115 -13.80 10.81 22.21
N VAL A 116 -14.35 10.87 20.98
CA VAL A 116 -15.55 11.67 20.65
C VAL A 116 -16.84 11.01 21.07
N GLY A 117 -17.96 11.73 20.92
CA GLY A 117 -19.30 11.22 21.25
C GLY A 117 -19.54 11.04 22.76
N GLY A 118 -18.83 11.77 23.60
CA GLY A 118 -18.95 11.71 25.06
C GLY A 118 -18.24 10.51 25.69
N LYS A 119 -17.44 9.77 24.95
CA LYS A 119 -16.67 8.63 25.45
C LYS A 119 -15.52 9.06 26.36
N CYS A 120 -14.86 10.20 26.05
CA CYS A 120 -13.85 10.81 26.90
C CYS A 120 -14.52 11.92 27.75
N PRO A 121 -14.34 11.91 29.10
CA PRO A 121 -14.89 12.97 29.95
C PRO A 121 -14.31 14.34 29.64
N GLU A 122 -15.14 15.38 29.74
CA GLU A 122 -14.68 16.76 29.67
C GLU A 122 -14.16 17.26 31.03
N PRO A 123 -13.15 18.14 31.06
CA PRO A 123 -12.33 18.56 29.92
C PRO A 123 -11.40 17.45 29.42
N TRP A 124 -10.97 17.52 28.16
CA TRP A 124 -9.96 16.62 27.61
C TRP A 124 -8.59 16.96 28.22
N THR A 125 -8.30 16.35 29.36
CA THR A 125 -6.98 16.39 30.00
C THR A 125 -6.15 15.17 29.59
N GLU A 126 -4.84 15.24 29.74
CA GLU A 126 -3.97 14.08 29.49
C GLU A 126 -4.40 12.85 30.30
N GLU A 127 -4.88 13.05 31.55
CA GLU A 127 -5.38 11.98 32.41
C GLU A 127 -6.64 11.32 31.83
N ASN A 128 -7.66 12.14 31.47
CA ASN A 128 -8.92 11.64 30.93
C ASN A 128 -8.75 10.94 29.58
N ILE A 129 -7.91 11.50 28.69
CA ILE A 129 -7.57 10.90 27.40
C ILE A 129 -6.87 9.57 27.60
N THR A 130 -5.82 9.54 28.45
CA THR A 130 -5.07 8.32 28.73
C THR A 130 -5.96 7.21 29.28
N ALA A 131 -6.83 7.54 30.25
CA ALA A 131 -7.73 6.58 30.84
C ALA A 131 -8.72 6.02 29.79
N THR A 132 -9.24 6.89 28.92
CA THR A 132 -10.18 6.49 27.86
C THR A 132 -9.52 5.58 26.84
N LEU A 133 -8.36 5.96 26.30
CA LEU A 133 -7.66 5.18 25.31
C LEU A 133 -7.20 3.82 25.84
N LYS A 134 -6.72 3.75 27.10
CA LYS A 134 -6.32 2.49 27.75
C LYS A 134 -7.49 1.55 28.02
N ARG A 135 -8.66 2.09 28.35
CA ARG A 135 -9.86 1.27 28.61
C ARG A 135 -10.28 0.46 27.40
N ASP A 136 -10.25 1.09 26.23
CA ASP A 136 -10.81 0.52 25.00
C ASP A 136 -9.74 -0.20 24.14
N PHE A 137 -8.50 -0.26 24.61
CA PHE A 137 -7.40 -0.91 23.91
C PHE A 137 -6.78 -2.03 24.75
N PRO A 138 -6.86 -3.28 24.29
CA PRO A 138 -6.41 -4.44 25.06
C PRO A 138 -4.87 -4.59 25.14
N PHE A 139 -4.11 -3.75 24.41
CA PHE A 139 -2.66 -3.85 24.36
C PHE A 139 -1.98 -2.77 25.21
N PRO A 140 -0.88 -3.10 25.89
CA PRO A 140 -0.09 -2.12 26.63
C PRO A 140 0.65 -1.12 25.71
N HIS A 141 0.72 -1.39 24.42
CA HIS A 141 1.44 -0.60 23.43
C HIS A 141 0.51 -0.14 22.33
N ILE A 142 -0.12 1.02 22.50
CA ILE A 142 -0.85 1.67 21.41
C ILE A 142 0.15 2.54 20.67
N PHE A 143 0.44 2.14 19.46
CA PHE A 143 1.20 2.94 18.54
C PHE A 143 0.25 3.84 17.77
N THR A 144 0.04 5.06 18.25
CA THR A 144 -0.56 6.07 17.41
C THR A 144 0.55 7.01 16.98
N GLU A 145 0.94 6.90 15.76
CA GLU A 145 1.94 7.78 15.16
C GLU A 145 1.33 9.13 14.76
N ALA A 146 0.02 9.30 15.01
CA ALA A 146 -0.71 10.52 14.72
C ALA A 146 -0.44 11.60 15.78
N MET A 147 -1.08 11.48 16.93
CA MET A 147 -1.05 12.51 17.99
C MET A 147 -0.72 11.91 19.34
N SER A 148 0.14 12.60 20.10
CA SER A 148 0.34 12.28 21.51
C SER A 148 -0.87 12.67 22.36
N VAL A 149 -0.99 12.07 23.53
CA VAL A 149 -2.02 12.45 24.53
C VAL A 149 -1.97 13.94 24.85
N LYS A 150 -0.77 14.51 24.96
CA LYS A 150 -0.57 15.95 25.18
C LYS A 150 -1.13 16.79 24.03
N GLU A 151 -0.88 16.39 22.79
CA GLU A 151 -1.40 17.10 21.62
C GLU A 151 -2.93 17.05 21.55
N PHE A 152 -3.55 15.92 21.90
CA PHE A 152 -5.01 15.83 22.02
C PHE A 152 -5.56 16.76 23.11
N ALA A 153 -4.89 16.84 24.25
CA ALA A 153 -5.26 17.76 25.33
C ALA A 153 -5.13 19.25 24.92
N GLU A 154 -4.07 19.60 24.17
CA GLU A 154 -3.86 20.94 23.61
C GLU A 154 -4.93 21.33 22.58
N VAL A 155 -5.36 20.39 21.72
CA VAL A 155 -6.45 20.60 20.76
C VAL A 155 -7.79 20.77 21.46
N GLY A 156 -7.97 20.10 22.59
CA GLY A 156 -9.22 20.05 23.33
C GLY A 156 -10.34 19.33 22.61
N HIS A 157 -11.52 19.34 23.18
CA HIS A 157 -12.66 18.57 22.74
C HIS A 157 -13.02 18.78 21.26
N ILE A 158 -13.01 17.71 20.46
CA ILE A 158 -13.41 17.73 19.05
C ILE A 158 -14.89 17.36 18.98
N THR A 159 -15.72 18.33 18.60
CA THR A 159 -17.19 18.19 18.58
C THR A 159 -17.79 18.15 17.18
N GLU A 160 -17.04 18.60 16.18
CA GLU A 160 -17.55 18.84 14.83
C GLU A 160 -16.59 18.30 13.78
N LEU A 161 -17.14 17.82 12.66
CA LEU A 161 -16.39 17.30 11.52
C LEU A 161 -15.35 18.31 10.98
N ASN A 162 -15.73 19.58 10.85
CA ASN A 162 -14.80 20.61 10.34
C ASN A 162 -13.58 20.80 11.27
N LYS A 163 -13.80 20.75 12.61
CA LYS A 163 -12.69 20.79 13.57
C LYS A 163 -11.80 19.55 13.41
N TYR A 164 -12.40 18.38 13.29
CA TYR A 164 -11.68 17.13 13.08
C TYR A 164 -10.78 17.18 11.84
N LEU A 165 -11.32 17.56 10.68
CA LEU A 165 -10.56 17.68 9.43
C LEU A 165 -9.47 18.76 9.53
N GLY A 166 -9.77 19.88 10.19
CA GLY A 166 -8.78 20.94 10.44
C GLY A 166 -7.62 20.48 11.33
N VAL A 167 -7.90 19.65 12.33
CA VAL A 167 -6.85 19.06 13.20
C VAL A 167 -5.94 18.14 12.40
N MET A 168 -6.49 17.30 11.51
CA MET A 168 -5.68 16.46 10.62
C MET A 168 -4.69 17.28 9.77
N GLU A 169 -5.18 18.34 9.13
CA GLU A 169 -4.32 19.20 8.29
C GLU A 169 -3.23 19.89 9.12
N VAL A 170 -3.57 20.45 10.28
CA VAL A 170 -2.62 21.08 11.20
C VAL A 170 -1.58 20.09 11.69
N LEU A 171 -1.99 18.88 12.03
CA LEU A 171 -1.08 17.81 12.47
C LEU A 171 -0.07 17.49 11.37
N PHE A 172 -0.53 17.23 10.16
CA PHE A 172 0.34 16.93 9.02
C PHE A 172 1.36 18.06 8.79
N LEU A 173 0.90 19.31 8.75
CA LEU A 173 1.78 20.49 8.59
C LEU A 173 2.79 20.64 9.73
N LYS A 174 2.40 20.34 10.97
CA LYS A 174 3.31 20.35 12.12
C LYS A 174 4.44 19.33 11.95
N ARG A 175 4.11 18.12 11.49
CA ARG A 175 5.10 17.07 11.20
C ARG A 175 5.98 17.42 10.00
N GLN A 176 5.41 17.96 8.93
CA GLN A 176 6.19 18.47 7.78
C GLN A 176 7.22 19.53 8.23
N LYS A 177 6.80 20.48 9.03
CA LYS A 177 7.71 21.51 9.57
C LYS A 177 8.81 20.91 10.44
N TYR A 178 8.47 19.95 11.31
CA TYR A 178 9.45 19.28 12.16
C TYR A 178 10.51 18.53 11.34
N THR A 179 10.12 17.86 10.29
CA THR A 179 11.02 17.09 9.42
C THR A 179 11.71 17.91 8.35
N GLY A 180 11.47 19.22 8.25
CA GLY A 180 12.00 20.05 7.18
C GLY A 180 11.42 19.67 5.80
N GLU A 181 10.13 19.40 5.73
CA GLU A 181 9.37 19.01 4.53
C GLU A 181 9.82 17.67 3.91
N MET A 182 10.17 16.72 4.78
CA MET A 182 10.66 15.40 4.39
C MET A 182 9.75 14.27 4.90
N LEU A 183 8.43 14.45 4.89
CA LEU A 183 7.51 13.36 5.20
C LEU A 183 7.31 12.41 4.01
N LEU A 184 7.26 11.14 4.33
CA LEU A 184 6.82 10.03 3.49
C LEU A 184 5.58 9.40 4.15
N PRO A 185 4.37 9.91 3.85
CA PRO A 185 3.16 9.35 4.44
C PRO A 185 2.92 7.91 3.99
N CYS A 186 2.55 7.07 4.94
CA CYS A 186 2.22 5.67 4.75
C CYS A 186 0.95 5.35 5.52
N ASP A 187 -0.07 4.86 4.85
CA ASP A 187 -1.35 4.61 5.51
C ASP A 187 -2.19 3.53 4.83
N SER A 188 -2.95 2.79 5.62
CA SER A 188 -4.01 1.89 5.18
C SER A 188 -5.33 2.63 4.94
N ALA A 189 -5.51 3.83 5.50
CA ALA A 189 -6.64 4.70 5.19
C ALA A 189 -6.66 5.10 3.71
N ILE A 190 -7.84 5.19 3.14
CA ILE A 190 -8.06 5.52 1.74
C ILE A 190 -8.39 7.00 1.55
N LEU A 191 -8.15 7.52 0.34
CA LEU A 191 -8.50 8.88 -0.08
C LEU A 191 -7.82 10.01 0.70
N GLY A 192 -6.65 9.74 1.33
CA GLY A 192 -5.86 10.74 2.08
C GLY A 192 -4.84 11.52 1.25
N TYR A 193 -4.42 11.01 0.11
CA TYR A 193 -3.25 11.52 -0.62
C TYR A 193 -3.42 12.93 -1.19
N SER A 194 -4.67 13.41 -1.37
CA SER A 194 -4.95 14.80 -1.75
C SER A 194 -4.46 15.76 -0.67
N LEU A 195 -4.80 15.50 0.59
CA LEU A 195 -4.36 16.31 1.73
C LEU A 195 -2.83 16.30 1.84
N GLU A 196 -2.22 15.15 1.72
CA GLU A 196 -0.78 14.97 1.86
C GLU A 196 0.01 15.67 0.75
N PHE A 197 -0.38 15.48 -0.52
CA PHE A 197 0.28 16.15 -1.64
C PHE A 197 0.08 17.66 -1.64
N LYS A 198 -1.14 18.13 -1.32
CA LYS A 198 -1.45 19.56 -1.18
C LYS A 198 -0.56 20.21 -0.13
N ASN A 199 -0.28 19.51 0.96
CA ASN A 199 0.51 19.98 2.08
C ASN A 199 2.00 19.59 2.01
N GLY A 200 2.52 19.29 0.81
CA GLY A 200 3.95 19.23 0.54
C GLY A 200 4.58 17.85 0.46
N ALA A 201 3.84 16.75 0.66
CA ALA A 201 4.41 15.43 0.44
C ALA A 201 4.99 15.29 -0.97
N LYS A 202 6.19 14.73 -1.07
CA LYS A 202 6.85 14.48 -2.35
C LYS A 202 6.48 13.12 -2.93
N ARG A 203 6.12 12.20 -2.06
CA ARG A 203 5.69 10.82 -2.32
C ARG A 203 4.64 10.42 -1.31
N VAL A 204 3.83 9.44 -1.68
CA VAL A 204 2.91 8.76 -0.77
C VAL A 204 3.13 7.25 -0.87
N MET A 205 2.74 6.53 0.15
CA MET A 205 2.96 5.10 0.23
C MET A 205 1.69 4.40 0.76
N PRO A 206 0.75 3.99 -0.12
CA PRO A 206 -0.35 3.14 0.29
C PRO A 206 0.15 1.92 1.05
N GLU A 207 -0.37 1.70 2.22
CA GLU A 207 -0.19 0.46 2.95
C GLU A 207 -1.19 -0.56 2.42
N ILE A 208 -0.67 -1.66 1.93
CA ILE A 208 -1.41 -2.73 1.28
C ILE A 208 -1.05 -4.07 1.89
N GLY A 209 -2.02 -4.91 2.06
CA GLY A 209 -1.80 -6.22 2.67
C GLY A 209 -3.10 -6.98 2.79
N GLN A 210 -3.07 -8.08 3.48
CA GLN A 210 -4.24 -8.93 3.67
C GLN A 210 -5.32 -8.25 4.54
N GLN A 211 -4.94 -7.31 5.39
CA GLN A 211 -5.86 -6.54 6.25
C GLN A 211 -6.67 -5.47 5.49
N THR A 212 -6.27 -5.07 4.28
CA THR A 212 -6.96 -4.03 3.51
C THR A 212 -7.86 -4.62 2.43
N LYS A 213 -9.13 -4.21 2.35
CA LYS A 213 -10.07 -4.68 1.33
C LYS A 213 -10.20 -3.76 0.10
N HIS A 214 -9.53 -2.62 0.15
CA HIS A 214 -9.64 -1.57 -0.86
C HIS A 214 -8.35 -1.36 -1.66
N THR A 215 -7.44 -2.34 -1.71
CA THR A 215 -6.12 -2.21 -2.34
C THR A 215 -6.19 -1.62 -3.75
N SER A 216 -7.12 -2.06 -4.59
CA SER A 216 -7.24 -1.50 -5.96
C SER A 216 -7.71 -0.04 -5.98
N VAL A 217 -8.50 0.38 -5.00
CA VAL A 217 -8.90 1.80 -4.82
C VAL A 217 -7.71 2.62 -4.32
N GLN A 218 -6.98 2.14 -3.33
CA GLN A 218 -5.79 2.81 -2.81
C GLN A 218 -4.75 3.04 -3.91
N ILE A 219 -4.46 2.01 -4.70
CA ILE A 219 -3.49 2.09 -5.80
C ILE A 219 -3.99 3.03 -6.91
N ALA A 220 -5.26 2.93 -7.32
CA ALA A 220 -5.82 3.80 -8.34
C ALA A 220 -5.83 5.28 -7.90
N TYR A 221 -6.08 5.54 -6.61
CA TYR A 221 -6.04 6.89 -6.04
C TYR A 221 -4.60 7.41 -5.91
N ALA A 222 -3.68 6.62 -5.38
CA ALA A 222 -2.27 7.00 -5.30
C ALA A 222 -1.69 7.30 -6.69
N ARG A 223 -2.00 6.48 -7.70
CA ARG A 223 -1.60 6.65 -9.10
C ARG A 223 -2.20 7.93 -9.70
N GLY A 224 -3.50 8.14 -9.55
CA GLY A 224 -4.21 9.30 -10.05
C GLY A 224 -3.73 10.60 -9.42
N MET A 225 -3.62 10.65 -8.10
CA MET A 225 -3.13 11.82 -7.37
C MET A 225 -1.66 12.13 -7.66
N SER A 226 -0.80 11.10 -7.73
CA SER A 226 0.60 11.28 -8.14
C SER A 226 0.71 11.90 -9.54
N LYS A 227 -0.11 11.43 -10.48
CA LYS A 227 -0.20 11.96 -11.84
C LYS A 227 -0.72 13.41 -11.85
N ALA A 228 -1.74 13.72 -11.02
CA ALA A 228 -2.31 15.07 -10.90
C ALA A 228 -1.27 16.08 -10.40
N TYR A 229 -0.54 15.74 -9.35
CA TYR A 229 0.46 16.62 -8.73
C TYR A 229 1.86 16.55 -9.37
N GLY A 230 2.09 15.70 -10.35
CA GLY A 230 3.44 15.47 -10.92
C GLY A 230 4.43 14.88 -9.89
N LYS A 231 3.92 14.06 -9.00
CA LYS A 231 4.63 13.39 -7.90
C LYS A 231 4.71 11.88 -8.17
N SER A 232 5.14 11.12 -7.17
CA SER A 232 5.22 9.66 -7.27
C SER A 232 4.60 8.96 -6.07
N PHE A 233 4.37 7.65 -6.21
CA PHE A 233 3.94 6.78 -5.11
C PHE A 233 4.78 5.51 -5.09
N GLY A 234 4.87 4.91 -3.92
CA GLY A 234 5.31 3.55 -3.72
C GLY A 234 4.22 2.75 -3.03
N THR A 235 4.56 1.57 -2.55
CA THR A 235 3.66 0.78 -1.72
C THR A 235 4.39 0.27 -0.47
N TYR A 236 3.63 0.11 0.59
CA TYR A 236 4.09 -0.51 1.81
C TYR A 236 3.31 -1.79 2.01
N TYR A 237 3.99 -2.92 1.87
CA TYR A 237 3.36 -4.22 1.99
C TYR A 237 3.41 -4.70 3.42
N GLU A 238 2.24 -5.00 3.95
CA GLU A 238 2.09 -5.60 5.25
C GLU A 238 1.60 -7.02 5.12
N PRO A 239 2.44 -8.03 5.41
CA PRO A 239 2.04 -9.44 5.34
C PRO A 239 1.05 -9.83 6.41
N TRP A 240 0.89 -9.06 7.40
CA TRP A 240 0.19 -9.21 8.68
C TRP A 240 -0.12 -10.64 9.06
N GLY A 241 0.58 -11.05 9.92
CA GLY A 241 0.44 -12.34 10.42
C GLY A 241 1.09 -12.43 11.77
N GLY A 242 1.74 -11.36 12.18
CA GLY A 242 2.44 -11.34 13.44
C GLY A 242 3.33 -12.58 13.56
N GLU A 243 2.84 -13.54 14.28
CA GLU A 243 3.59 -14.74 14.64
C GLU A 243 4.12 -15.58 13.47
N PRO A 244 3.37 -15.91 12.40
CA PRO A 244 3.91 -16.72 11.31
C PRO A 244 5.04 -16.05 10.55
N PHE A 245 5.12 -14.72 10.62
CA PHE A 245 6.10 -13.92 9.91
C PHE A 245 7.26 -13.47 10.78
N SER A 246 7.29 -13.87 12.04
CA SER A 246 8.46 -13.68 12.90
C SER A 246 9.51 -14.75 12.59
N ALA A 247 10.76 -14.34 12.38
CA ALA A 247 11.86 -15.27 12.11
C ALA A 247 12.01 -16.37 13.18
N CYS A 248 11.68 -16.06 14.44
CA CYS A 248 11.71 -17.02 15.53
C CYS A 248 10.53 -18.01 15.54
N ASN A 249 9.48 -17.70 14.80
CA ASN A 249 8.24 -18.48 14.79
C ASN A 249 8.08 -19.33 13.53
N TYR A 250 8.91 -19.15 12.50
CA TYR A 250 8.89 -20.01 11.33
C TYR A 250 9.36 -21.43 11.68
N GLN A 251 8.57 -22.43 11.28
CA GLN A 251 8.82 -23.84 11.63
C GLN A 251 9.64 -24.54 10.55
N LYS A 252 10.88 -24.92 10.87
CA LYS A 252 11.80 -25.65 9.97
C LYS A 252 11.55 -27.17 9.94
N ASP A 253 11.20 -27.76 11.07
CA ASP A 253 11.30 -29.22 11.30
C ASP A 253 10.08 -29.98 10.76
N GLY A 254 9.84 -29.91 9.48
CA GLY A 254 8.74 -30.64 8.83
C GLY A 254 7.35 -30.04 9.04
N LEU A 255 7.28 -28.93 9.75
CA LEU A 255 6.09 -28.11 9.89
C LEU A 255 6.12 -26.99 8.84
N ASN A 256 4.97 -26.44 8.52
CA ASN A 256 4.85 -25.28 7.63
C ASN A 256 4.56 -24.01 8.44
N GLU A 257 4.57 -22.86 7.77
CA GLU A 257 4.34 -21.54 8.35
C GLU A 257 2.96 -21.35 8.99
N TRP A 258 2.04 -22.27 8.78
CA TRP A 258 0.66 -22.24 9.30
C TRP A 258 0.46 -23.06 10.58
N ASN A 259 1.50 -23.65 11.13
CA ASN A 259 1.42 -24.46 12.36
C ASN A 259 1.24 -23.62 13.64
N ILE A 260 1.31 -22.31 13.55
CA ILE A 260 1.16 -21.42 14.69
C ILE A 260 -0.31 -21.18 14.99
N SER A 261 -0.69 -21.28 16.26
CA SER A 261 -2.07 -21.13 16.70
C SER A 261 -2.56 -19.69 16.54
N ASN A 262 -3.78 -19.52 16.02
CA ASN A 262 -4.47 -18.25 16.00
C ASN A 262 -4.84 -17.73 17.40
N ASP A 263 -4.87 -18.59 18.41
CA ASP A 263 -5.32 -18.23 19.76
C ASP A 263 -4.34 -17.33 20.50
N SER A 264 -3.09 -17.29 20.04
CA SER A 264 -2.04 -16.45 20.62
C SER A 264 -2.10 -14.98 20.16
N PHE A 265 -2.93 -14.65 19.16
CA PHE A 265 -3.05 -13.30 18.65
C PHE A 265 -4.52 -12.85 18.51
N PRO A 266 -4.90 -11.70 19.12
CA PRO A 266 -6.30 -11.29 19.23
C PRO A 266 -6.99 -11.00 17.89
N PHE A 267 -6.25 -10.69 16.84
CA PHE A 267 -6.80 -10.39 15.52
C PHE A 267 -6.87 -11.59 14.58
N LYS A 268 -6.55 -12.79 15.05
CA LYS A 268 -6.53 -14.01 14.21
C LYS A 268 -5.66 -13.85 12.97
N THR A 269 -4.52 -13.23 13.12
CA THR A 269 -3.57 -12.92 12.03
C THR A 269 -2.51 -14.01 11.84
N ALA A 270 -2.53 -15.02 12.67
CA ALA A 270 -1.63 -16.16 12.63
C ALA A 270 -2.35 -17.46 12.26
N GLY A 271 -1.60 -18.51 11.96
CA GLY A 271 -2.12 -19.84 11.62
C GLY A 271 -2.73 -19.92 10.23
N GLY A 272 -3.46 -20.98 9.95
CA GLY A 272 -3.99 -21.34 8.65
C GLY A 272 -4.96 -20.32 8.02
N ASN A 273 -5.59 -19.49 8.84
CA ASN A 273 -6.55 -18.48 8.40
C ASN A 273 -6.09 -17.03 8.62
N GLY A 274 -4.85 -16.85 9.09
CA GLY A 274 -4.29 -15.53 9.38
C GLY A 274 -3.18 -15.15 8.42
N GLY A 275 -2.88 -13.86 8.33
CA GLY A 275 -1.79 -13.32 7.54
C GLY A 275 -1.92 -13.51 6.03
N SER A 276 -0.91 -13.08 5.31
CA SER A 276 -0.82 -13.22 3.86
C SER A 276 -0.24 -14.57 3.46
N SER A 277 -0.79 -15.17 2.40
CA SER A 277 -0.15 -16.32 1.76
C SER A 277 1.09 -15.89 0.96
N ARG A 278 1.94 -16.83 0.63
CA ARG A 278 3.06 -16.63 -0.32
C ARG A 278 2.56 -16.19 -1.69
N SER A 279 1.45 -16.78 -2.12
CA SER A 279 0.77 -16.42 -3.36
C SER A 279 0.28 -14.97 -3.33
N LEU A 280 -0.33 -14.52 -2.23
CA LEU A 280 -0.77 -13.13 -2.09
C LEU A 280 0.42 -12.17 -2.08
N GLN A 281 1.48 -12.47 -1.33
CA GLN A 281 2.70 -11.67 -1.32
C GLN A 281 3.29 -11.51 -2.74
N LYS A 282 3.41 -12.60 -3.50
CA LYS A 282 3.86 -12.60 -4.89
C LYS A 282 3.01 -11.69 -5.77
N ARG A 283 1.68 -11.81 -5.68
CA ARG A 283 0.75 -10.99 -6.48
C ARG A 283 0.76 -9.52 -6.06
N MET A 284 0.83 -9.22 -4.77
CA MET A 284 0.92 -7.85 -4.26
C MET A 284 2.20 -7.14 -4.71
N TYR A 285 3.35 -7.81 -4.65
CA TYR A 285 4.61 -7.24 -5.14
C TYR A 285 4.55 -6.93 -6.63
N LEU A 286 4.07 -7.89 -7.42
CA LEU A 286 3.94 -7.70 -8.86
C LEU A 286 2.89 -6.64 -9.20
N TYR A 287 1.76 -6.63 -8.51
CA TYR A 287 0.72 -5.62 -8.69
C TYR A 287 1.24 -4.20 -8.39
N SER A 288 1.99 -4.03 -7.31
CA SER A 288 2.66 -2.76 -7.01
C SER A 288 3.53 -2.30 -8.17
N TYR A 289 4.39 -3.17 -8.66
CA TYR A 289 5.30 -2.86 -9.76
C TYR A 289 4.58 -2.51 -11.06
N VAL A 290 3.65 -3.37 -11.50
CA VAL A 290 2.93 -3.14 -12.77
C VAL A 290 1.92 -1.99 -12.69
N SER A 291 1.49 -1.60 -11.50
CA SER A 291 0.64 -0.42 -11.28
C SER A 291 1.37 0.91 -11.39
N GLY A 292 2.70 0.88 -11.56
CA GLY A 292 3.53 2.06 -11.75
C GLY A 292 4.06 2.68 -10.46
N ALA A 293 4.04 1.96 -9.34
CA ALA A 293 4.76 2.35 -8.14
C ALA A 293 6.26 2.48 -8.43
N GLU A 294 6.92 3.48 -7.88
CA GLU A 294 8.37 3.68 -8.03
C GLU A 294 9.19 2.83 -7.06
N PHE A 295 8.57 2.43 -5.97
CA PHE A 295 9.23 1.60 -4.94
C PHE A 295 8.22 0.76 -4.17
N ILE A 296 8.75 -0.24 -3.48
CA ILE A 296 8.05 -1.04 -2.48
C ILE A 296 8.87 -1.14 -1.21
N SER A 297 8.20 -1.18 -0.08
CA SER A 297 8.77 -1.52 1.21
C SER A 297 7.85 -2.49 1.95
N GLU A 298 8.31 -3.01 3.09
CA GLU A 298 7.55 -4.01 3.86
C GLU A 298 7.57 -3.67 5.34
N GLU A 299 6.48 -3.89 6.04
CA GLU A 299 6.46 -3.69 7.49
C GLU A 299 7.28 -4.74 8.23
N TRP A 300 6.96 -5.99 8.06
CA TRP A 300 7.60 -7.12 8.74
C TRP A 300 8.70 -7.80 7.92
N GLY A 301 9.29 -7.09 6.96
CA GLY A 301 10.26 -7.66 6.03
C GLY A 301 11.49 -8.29 6.67
N LEU A 302 11.88 -7.88 7.89
CA LEU A 302 12.93 -8.54 8.65
C LEU A 302 12.51 -9.92 9.14
N CYS A 303 11.25 -10.06 9.55
CA CYS A 303 10.76 -11.22 10.27
C CYS A 303 10.39 -12.38 9.35
N ASN A 304 9.93 -12.09 8.14
CA ASN A 304 9.48 -13.13 7.21
C ASN A 304 10.52 -13.55 6.17
N THR A 305 11.67 -12.89 6.11
CA THR A 305 12.71 -13.18 5.09
C THR A 305 13.54 -14.41 5.43
N PHE A 306 13.90 -14.58 6.70
CA PHE A 306 14.77 -15.66 7.16
C PHE A 306 14.09 -16.53 8.22
N CYS A 307 14.39 -17.82 8.22
CA CYS A 307 13.86 -18.77 9.20
C CYS A 307 14.27 -18.44 10.64
N ASP A 308 15.49 -18.01 10.82
CA ASP A 308 16.01 -17.46 12.06
C ASP A 308 17.18 -16.51 11.77
N TRP A 309 17.66 -15.82 12.80
CA TRP A 309 18.74 -14.84 12.67
C TRP A 309 20.11 -15.38 13.11
N ASN A 310 20.29 -16.68 13.08
CA ASN A 310 21.56 -17.34 13.34
C ASN A 310 22.21 -17.85 12.04
N ASP A 311 21.50 -18.66 11.28
CA ASP A 311 21.99 -19.21 10.01
C ASP A 311 21.44 -18.48 8.76
N PHE A 312 20.40 -17.67 8.92
CA PHE A 312 19.84 -16.84 7.85
C PHE A 312 19.40 -17.62 6.60
N GLU A 313 18.82 -18.79 6.78
CA GLU A 313 18.18 -19.51 5.69
C GLU A 313 16.90 -18.78 5.25
N LEU A 314 16.69 -18.63 3.94
CA LEU A 314 15.49 -17.99 3.42
C LEU A 314 14.24 -18.80 3.75
N THR A 315 13.22 -18.12 4.24
CA THR A 315 11.86 -18.68 4.30
C THR A 315 11.28 -18.80 2.89
N PRO A 316 10.17 -19.54 2.69
CA PRO A 316 9.41 -19.49 1.46
C PRO A 316 8.95 -18.06 1.06
N TYR A 317 8.69 -17.18 2.02
CA TYR A 317 8.40 -15.76 1.79
C TYR A 317 9.64 -14.98 1.35
N GLY A 318 10.79 -15.26 1.96
CA GLY A 318 12.09 -14.73 1.53
C GLY A 318 12.43 -15.15 0.09
N GLN A 319 12.05 -16.37 -0.31
CA GLN A 319 12.22 -16.82 -1.70
C GLN A 319 11.29 -16.05 -2.65
N VAL A 320 10.02 -15.80 -2.29
CA VAL A 320 9.11 -14.94 -3.08
C VAL A 320 9.69 -13.54 -3.26
N LYS A 321 10.26 -12.95 -2.22
CA LYS A 321 10.98 -11.68 -2.29
C LYS A 321 12.14 -11.73 -3.29
N LYS A 322 12.98 -12.74 -3.22
CA LYS A 322 14.12 -12.94 -4.14
C LYS A 322 13.65 -13.08 -5.59
N ASP A 323 12.60 -13.86 -5.83
CA ASP A 323 12.04 -14.07 -7.16
C ASP A 323 11.45 -12.76 -7.74
N PHE A 324 10.79 -11.97 -6.92
CA PHE A 324 10.30 -10.65 -7.32
C PHE A 324 11.44 -9.67 -7.64
N ILE A 325 12.48 -9.64 -6.84
CA ILE A 325 13.67 -8.84 -7.08
C ILE A 325 14.29 -9.21 -8.44
N ASN A 326 14.47 -10.51 -8.70
CA ASN A 326 14.98 -11.00 -9.98
C ASN A 326 14.04 -10.65 -11.15
N PHE A 327 12.72 -10.71 -10.94
CA PHE A 327 11.73 -10.31 -11.93
C PHE A 327 11.88 -8.83 -12.32
N THR A 328 11.94 -7.93 -11.36
CA THR A 328 12.04 -6.48 -11.62
C THR A 328 13.38 -6.10 -12.26
N GLU A 329 14.46 -6.84 -11.99
CA GLU A 329 15.74 -6.65 -12.67
C GLU A 329 15.69 -7.12 -14.13
N LYS A 330 15.05 -8.25 -14.38
CA LYS A 330 14.91 -8.79 -15.73
C LYS A 330 13.98 -7.96 -16.61
N TYR A 331 12.91 -7.43 -16.04
CA TYR A 331 11.85 -6.71 -16.76
C TYR A 331 11.73 -5.25 -16.29
N LYS A 332 12.85 -4.52 -16.24
CA LYS A 332 12.91 -3.16 -15.69
C LYS A 332 12.29 -2.06 -16.56
N ASN A 333 11.98 -2.32 -17.83
CA ASN A 333 11.38 -1.35 -18.75
C ASN A 333 9.98 -1.80 -19.21
N ILE A 334 9.07 -2.02 -18.28
CA ILE A 334 7.67 -2.33 -18.61
C ILE A 334 6.81 -1.08 -18.87
N GLY A 335 7.35 0.09 -18.60
CA GLY A 335 6.65 1.35 -18.75
C GLY A 335 5.60 1.62 -17.65
N LYS A 336 4.56 2.38 -18.02
CA LYS A 336 3.49 2.76 -17.09
C LYS A 336 2.15 2.16 -17.49
N PRO A 337 1.24 1.93 -16.54
CA PRO A 337 -0.11 1.47 -16.86
C PRO A 337 -0.86 2.47 -17.74
N ILE A 338 -1.64 1.94 -18.67
CA ILE A 338 -2.51 2.75 -19.54
C ILE A 338 -3.80 3.03 -18.78
N THR A 339 -4.01 4.28 -18.38
CA THR A 339 -5.18 4.71 -17.60
C THR A 339 -5.90 5.88 -18.28
N PRO A 340 -6.71 5.61 -19.32
CA PRO A 340 -7.37 6.65 -20.10
C PRO A 340 -8.60 7.26 -19.41
N VAL A 341 -9.05 6.70 -18.29
CA VAL A 341 -10.25 7.11 -17.57
C VAL A 341 -9.88 7.53 -16.14
N ALA A 342 -10.48 8.63 -15.66
CA ALA A 342 -10.44 9.05 -14.28
C ALA A 342 -11.84 8.98 -13.64
N ALA A 343 -11.95 8.31 -12.49
CA ALA A 343 -13.06 8.46 -11.58
C ALA A 343 -12.82 9.74 -10.75
N VAL A 344 -13.64 10.75 -10.94
CA VAL A 344 -13.45 12.06 -10.29
C VAL A 344 -14.36 12.16 -9.08
N ILE A 345 -13.74 12.29 -7.90
CA ILE A 345 -14.42 12.31 -6.60
C ILE A 345 -14.50 13.73 -6.01
N PRO A 346 -15.42 13.99 -5.08
CA PRO A 346 -15.53 15.29 -4.43
C PRO A 346 -14.27 15.70 -3.70
N LYS A 347 -13.90 16.97 -3.77
CA LYS A 347 -12.72 17.54 -3.08
C LYS A 347 -12.86 17.56 -1.55
N GLU A 348 -14.09 17.57 -1.05
CA GLU A 348 -14.38 17.59 0.39
C GLU A 348 -14.16 16.23 1.06
N ILE A 349 -14.08 15.17 0.25
CA ILE A 349 -13.88 13.82 0.79
C ILE A 349 -12.39 13.54 0.87
N ILE A 350 -11.89 13.54 2.08
CA ILE A 350 -10.51 13.24 2.43
C ILE A 350 -10.48 12.24 3.59
N SER A 351 -9.59 11.28 3.53
CA SER A 351 -9.33 10.33 4.63
C SER A 351 -10.53 9.49 5.05
N LEU A 352 -10.71 8.36 4.39
CA LEU A 352 -11.68 7.35 4.79
C LEU A 352 -10.94 6.10 5.24
N ASP A 353 -11.30 5.57 6.40
CA ASP A 353 -10.83 4.26 6.83
C ASP A 353 -11.53 3.14 6.04
N ASN A 354 -12.82 3.32 5.76
CA ASN A 354 -13.62 2.33 5.06
C ASN A 354 -14.68 2.99 4.17
N ILE A 355 -14.69 2.68 2.87
CA ILE A 355 -15.73 3.17 1.95
C ILE A 355 -17.12 2.66 2.31
N ASP A 356 -17.23 1.48 2.91
CA ASP A 356 -18.50 0.80 3.17
C ASP A 356 -19.11 1.10 4.53
N ALA A 357 -18.37 1.68 5.47
CA ALA A 357 -18.86 1.96 6.81
C ALA A 357 -19.79 3.18 6.88
N ASP A 358 -20.77 3.14 7.77
CA ASP A 358 -21.63 4.29 8.03
C ASP A 358 -20.94 5.35 8.90
N GLY A 359 -19.96 4.99 9.69
CA GLY A 359 -19.18 5.89 10.53
C GLY A 359 -17.88 6.38 9.89
N ILE A 360 -17.95 6.91 8.68
CA ILE A 360 -16.77 7.26 7.86
C ILE A 360 -15.84 8.28 8.50
N TYR A 361 -16.40 9.20 9.27
CA TYR A 361 -15.66 10.22 9.99
C TYR A 361 -15.89 10.06 11.49
N CYS A 362 -15.44 8.96 12.05
CA CYS A 362 -15.70 8.63 13.46
C CYS A 362 -17.20 8.64 13.78
N SER A 363 -17.58 9.22 14.90
CA SER A 363 -18.98 9.38 15.32
C SER A 363 -19.64 10.66 14.81
N PHE A 364 -18.99 11.40 13.90
CA PHE A 364 -19.56 12.65 13.37
C PHE A 364 -20.67 12.37 12.36
N ASN A 365 -21.78 13.08 12.51
CA ASN A 365 -22.86 13.02 11.55
C ASN A 365 -22.43 13.63 10.22
N VAL A 366 -22.62 12.85 9.16
CA VAL A 366 -22.50 13.33 7.78
C VAL A 366 -23.92 13.40 7.22
N ASP A 367 -24.41 14.59 6.98
CA ASP A 367 -25.76 14.84 6.50
C ASP A 367 -25.77 15.76 5.24
N GLY A 368 -26.97 16.04 4.76
CA GLY A 368 -27.19 16.98 3.68
C GLY A 368 -26.38 16.68 2.42
N GLU A 369 -25.73 17.71 1.89
CA GLU A 369 -25.02 17.66 0.62
C GLU A 369 -23.77 16.77 0.67
N LEU A 370 -23.04 16.76 1.77
CA LEU A 370 -21.85 15.90 1.91
C LEU A 370 -22.24 14.41 1.90
N LYS A 371 -23.35 14.05 2.56
CA LYS A 371 -23.86 12.67 2.51
C LYS A 371 -24.25 12.27 1.09
N ARG A 372 -24.94 13.13 0.36
CA ARG A 372 -25.31 12.90 -1.04
C ARG A 372 -24.11 12.66 -1.92
N LYS A 373 -23.06 13.49 -1.79
CA LYS A 373 -21.79 13.33 -2.53
C LYS A 373 -21.10 12.02 -2.19
N LEU A 374 -21.03 11.65 -0.89
CA LEU A 374 -20.48 10.37 -0.43
C LEU A 374 -21.22 9.18 -1.04
N ASP A 375 -22.55 9.19 -1.03
CA ASP A 375 -23.38 8.09 -1.54
C ASP A 375 -23.19 7.92 -3.08
N ILE A 376 -23.07 9.01 -3.83
CA ILE A 376 -22.76 8.99 -5.27
C ILE A 376 -21.37 8.39 -5.50
N MET A 377 -20.36 8.89 -4.78
CA MET A 377 -18.99 8.40 -4.88
C MET A 377 -18.91 6.89 -4.56
N ARG A 378 -19.46 6.47 -3.42
CA ARG A 378 -19.47 5.06 -2.99
C ARG A 378 -20.11 4.15 -4.03
N THR A 379 -21.28 4.55 -4.54
CA THR A 379 -21.99 3.80 -5.57
C THR A 379 -21.17 3.68 -6.85
N GLY A 380 -20.54 4.76 -7.29
CA GLY A 380 -19.71 4.77 -8.49
C GLY A 380 -18.43 3.93 -8.31
N LEU A 381 -17.74 4.07 -7.19
CA LEU A 381 -16.53 3.29 -6.91
C LEU A 381 -16.82 1.78 -6.85
N ARG A 382 -17.95 1.36 -6.27
CA ARG A 382 -18.35 -0.06 -6.27
C ARG A 382 -18.64 -0.61 -7.67
N LYS A 383 -19.05 0.22 -8.63
CA LYS A 383 -19.22 -0.19 -10.03
C LYS A 383 -17.90 -0.31 -10.77
N LEU A 384 -16.92 0.50 -10.42
CA LEU A 384 -15.63 0.59 -11.11
C LEU A 384 -14.58 -0.35 -10.53
N PHE A 385 -14.64 -0.62 -9.23
CA PHE A 385 -13.64 -1.40 -8.50
C PHE A 385 -14.26 -2.60 -7.80
N ALA A 386 -13.54 -3.70 -7.77
CA ALA A 386 -13.88 -4.85 -6.94
C ALA A 386 -13.29 -4.66 -5.54
N PHE A 387 -14.08 -4.96 -4.53
CA PHE A 387 -13.70 -4.89 -3.13
C PHE A 387 -13.53 -6.30 -2.58
N GLY A 388 -12.50 -6.51 -1.80
CA GLY A 388 -12.24 -7.76 -1.12
C GLY A 388 -12.85 -7.82 0.27
N GLU A 389 -12.41 -8.77 1.05
CA GLU A 389 -12.72 -8.92 2.46
C GLU A 389 -11.45 -8.66 3.28
N THR A 390 -11.59 -8.11 4.47
CA THR A 390 -10.50 -7.93 5.40
C THR A 390 -10.34 -9.16 6.28
N PHE A 391 -9.10 -9.48 6.62
CA PHE A 391 -8.71 -10.54 7.54
C PHE A 391 -9.30 -11.93 7.26
N GLY A 392 -8.46 -12.92 7.17
CA GLY A 392 -8.86 -14.30 7.30
C GLY A 392 -9.14 -15.08 6.03
N ASN A 393 -9.09 -14.47 4.84
CA ASN A 393 -9.15 -15.27 3.62
C ASN A 393 -8.30 -14.70 2.48
N GLU A 394 -8.02 -15.53 1.48
CA GLU A 394 -7.20 -15.19 0.32
C GLU A 394 -7.83 -14.17 -0.62
N ASN A 395 -9.11 -13.94 -0.51
CA ASN A 395 -9.84 -12.96 -1.29
C ASN A 395 -9.86 -11.58 -0.60
N GLY A 396 -8.99 -11.40 0.41
CA GLY A 396 -8.99 -10.23 1.27
C GLY A 396 -8.78 -8.92 0.53
N SER A 397 -7.69 -8.76 -0.18
CA SER A 397 -7.30 -7.44 -0.67
C SER A 397 -7.16 -7.33 -2.18
N LEU A 398 -6.85 -8.42 -2.88
CA LEU A 398 -6.86 -8.49 -4.35
C LEU A 398 -7.98 -9.38 -4.82
N VAL A 399 -8.83 -8.90 -5.71
CA VAL A 399 -10.01 -9.60 -6.22
C VAL A 399 -9.99 -9.65 -7.74
N ASN A 400 -10.55 -10.72 -8.30
CA ASN A 400 -10.81 -10.80 -9.73
C ASN A 400 -11.91 -9.82 -10.12
N ARG A 401 -11.80 -9.20 -11.31
CA ARG A 401 -12.76 -8.22 -11.79
C ARG A 401 -12.89 -8.23 -13.31
N LEU A 402 -14.04 -7.75 -13.80
CA LEU A 402 -14.33 -7.65 -15.24
C LEU A 402 -13.70 -6.40 -15.87
N ILE A 403 -13.67 -5.30 -15.14
CA ILE A 403 -13.12 -4.03 -15.62
C ILE A 403 -11.59 -4.09 -15.51
N PRO A 404 -10.84 -3.78 -16.59
CA PRO A 404 -9.38 -3.67 -16.54
C PRO A 404 -8.91 -2.67 -15.48
N ASP A 405 -7.71 -2.86 -14.93
CA ASP A 405 -7.07 -1.88 -14.04
C ASP A 405 -6.51 -0.71 -14.85
N ALA A 406 -7.42 0.11 -15.36
CA ALA A 406 -7.15 1.19 -16.29
C ALA A 406 -7.91 2.47 -15.93
N VAL A 407 -8.36 2.58 -14.67
CA VAL A 407 -9.07 3.74 -14.12
C VAL A 407 -8.26 4.31 -12.97
N ASP A 408 -7.93 5.60 -13.02
CA ASP A 408 -7.37 6.35 -11.90
C ASP A 408 -8.48 7.00 -11.08
N ILE A 409 -8.21 7.33 -9.81
CA ILE A 409 -9.11 8.14 -9.00
C ILE A 409 -8.43 9.48 -8.71
N VAL A 410 -9.15 10.58 -8.87
CA VAL A 410 -8.63 11.94 -8.62
C VAL A 410 -9.71 12.82 -7.97
N ASN A 411 -9.29 13.80 -7.16
CA ASN A 411 -10.22 14.80 -6.65
C ASN A 411 -10.55 15.85 -7.74
N GLU A 412 -11.75 16.40 -7.68
CA GLU A 412 -12.27 17.31 -8.70
C GLU A 412 -11.45 18.60 -8.87
N ASP A 413 -10.86 19.11 -7.79
CA ASP A 413 -10.06 20.33 -7.76
C ASP A 413 -8.70 20.21 -8.45
N VAL A 414 -8.23 18.98 -8.67
CA VAL A 414 -6.95 18.68 -9.33
C VAL A 414 -7.11 17.86 -10.62
N TYR A 415 -8.36 17.65 -11.05
CA TYR A 415 -8.62 16.96 -12.31
C TYR A 415 -8.12 17.77 -13.51
N ASP A 416 -7.36 17.12 -14.38
CA ASP A 416 -6.80 17.69 -15.61
C ASP A 416 -7.22 16.84 -16.82
N GLU A 417 -8.07 17.40 -17.68
CA GLU A 417 -8.60 16.73 -18.89
C GLU A 417 -7.52 16.35 -19.92
N ASN A 418 -6.35 16.96 -19.86
CA ASN A 418 -5.24 16.61 -20.75
C ASN A 418 -4.55 15.29 -20.35
N LYS A 419 -4.81 14.81 -19.15
CA LYS A 419 -4.23 13.56 -18.63
C LYS A 419 -5.12 12.34 -18.85
N TYR A 420 -6.40 12.58 -19.18
CA TYR A 420 -7.41 11.52 -19.32
C TYR A 420 -8.29 11.74 -20.54
N THR A 421 -8.75 10.67 -21.15
CA THR A 421 -9.66 10.74 -22.30
C THR A 421 -11.10 10.95 -21.87
N TYR A 422 -11.49 10.36 -20.73
CA TYR A 422 -12.82 10.49 -20.14
C TYR A 422 -12.74 10.60 -18.62
N ALA A 423 -13.69 11.33 -18.05
CA ALA A 423 -13.99 11.31 -16.63
C ALA A 423 -15.26 10.48 -16.36
N VAL A 424 -15.29 9.81 -15.21
CA VAL A 424 -16.53 9.34 -14.59
C VAL A 424 -16.84 10.31 -13.46
N ASN A 425 -17.94 11.06 -13.59
CA ASN A 425 -18.33 12.05 -12.59
C ASN A 425 -18.91 11.39 -11.36
N LEU A 426 -18.15 11.36 -10.28
CA LEU A 426 -18.58 10.90 -8.95
C LEU A 426 -18.63 12.06 -7.94
N THR A 427 -18.53 13.31 -8.40
CA THR A 427 -18.53 14.50 -7.54
C THR A 427 -19.90 14.87 -7.00
N GLY A 428 -20.96 14.41 -7.68
CA GLY A 428 -22.32 14.86 -7.43
C GLY A 428 -22.63 16.27 -7.97
N ASP A 429 -21.71 16.92 -8.67
CA ASP A 429 -21.95 18.21 -9.35
C ASP A 429 -22.27 17.98 -10.83
N GLU A 430 -23.50 18.25 -11.24
CA GLU A 430 -23.96 18.15 -12.64
C GLU A 430 -23.23 19.14 -13.57
N ASN A 431 -22.66 20.24 -13.06
CA ASN A 431 -21.90 21.17 -13.88
C ASN A 431 -20.55 20.61 -14.31
N PHE A 432 -20.03 19.59 -13.62
CA PHE A 432 -18.82 18.91 -14.00
C PHE A 432 -18.96 18.27 -15.39
N GLU A 433 -20.09 17.62 -15.68
CA GLU A 433 -20.37 16.98 -16.98
C GLU A 433 -20.56 17.98 -18.13
N LYS A 434 -20.99 19.20 -17.82
CA LYS A 434 -21.10 20.28 -18.82
C LYS A 434 -19.73 20.84 -19.23
N LYS A 435 -18.74 20.69 -18.35
CA LYS A 435 -17.39 21.23 -18.53
C LYS A 435 -16.42 20.21 -19.12
N TYR A 436 -16.56 18.95 -18.77
CA TYR A 436 -15.60 17.92 -19.11
C TYR A 436 -16.24 16.75 -19.88
N ARG A 437 -15.41 16.05 -20.65
CA ARG A 437 -15.83 14.85 -21.38
C ARG A 437 -16.03 13.67 -20.42
N CYS A 438 -17.29 13.37 -20.11
CA CYS A 438 -17.66 12.32 -19.19
C CYS A 438 -18.23 11.08 -19.88
N CYS A 439 -18.17 9.96 -19.19
CA CYS A 439 -18.93 8.74 -19.46
C CYS A 439 -19.54 8.23 -18.15
N SER A 440 -20.59 7.42 -18.25
CA SER A 440 -21.14 6.74 -17.06
C SER A 440 -20.20 5.62 -16.58
N ALA A 441 -20.34 5.19 -15.34
CA ALA A 441 -19.57 4.06 -14.81
C ALA A 441 -19.87 2.77 -15.58
N GLU A 442 -21.09 2.61 -16.07
CA GLU A 442 -21.55 1.48 -16.89
C GLU A 442 -20.88 1.44 -18.27
N ASP A 443 -20.55 2.60 -18.85
CA ASP A 443 -19.91 2.67 -20.16
C ASP A 443 -18.39 2.48 -20.11
N VAL A 444 -17.78 2.50 -18.92
CA VAL A 444 -16.32 2.37 -18.76
C VAL A 444 -15.74 1.15 -19.47
N PRO A 445 -16.33 -0.07 -19.39
CA PRO A 445 -15.80 -1.22 -20.11
C PRO A 445 -15.68 -0.99 -21.62
N ASP A 446 -16.69 -0.36 -22.24
CA ASP A 446 -16.70 -0.07 -23.66
C ASP A 446 -15.72 1.06 -24.03
N VAL A 447 -15.57 2.06 -23.17
CA VAL A 447 -14.54 3.10 -23.30
C VAL A 447 -13.15 2.47 -23.25
N LEU A 448 -12.85 1.69 -22.24
CA LEU A 448 -11.54 1.03 -22.08
C LEU A 448 -11.25 0.09 -23.26
N ASN A 449 -12.27 -0.63 -23.72
CA ASN A 449 -12.17 -1.49 -24.89
C ASN A 449 -11.75 -0.74 -26.18
N ARG A 450 -12.04 0.56 -26.30
CA ARG A 450 -11.60 1.39 -27.44
C ARG A 450 -10.15 1.83 -27.33
N PHE A 451 -9.66 2.09 -26.11
CA PHE A 451 -8.34 2.71 -25.88
C PHE A 451 -7.24 1.72 -25.50
N LEU A 452 -7.57 0.58 -24.91
CA LEU A 452 -6.57 -0.43 -24.62
C LEU A 452 -6.16 -1.16 -25.90
N PRO A 453 -4.89 -1.57 -26.05
CA PRO A 453 -4.38 -2.26 -27.23
C PRO A 453 -4.81 -3.71 -27.32
N CYS A 454 -5.40 -4.26 -26.29
CA CYS A 454 -5.98 -5.60 -26.25
C CYS A 454 -7.32 -5.62 -25.53
N LYS A 455 -8.09 -6.65 -25.78
CA LYS A 455 -9.33 -6.99 -25.06
C LYS A 455 -9.11 -8.30 -24.31
N VAL A 456 -9.37 -8.28 -23.00
CA VAL A 456 -9.32 -9.47 -22.13
C VAL A 456 -10.73 -9.78 -21.64
N THR A 457 -11.19 -11.00 -21.82
CA THR A 457 -12.49 -11.47 -21.33
C THR A 457 -12.30 -12.72 -20.49
N GLY A 458 -13.13 -12.94 -19.47
CA GLY A 458 -13.02 -14.09 -18.55
C GLY A 458 -12.96 -13.72 -17.07
N GLY A 459 -12.95 -12.40 -16.76
CA GLY A 459 -13.16 -11.91 -15.39
C GLY A 459 -11.97 -12.08 -14.46
N LEU A 460 -10.75 -12.14 -14.98
CA LEU A 460 -9.53 -12.06 -14.18
C LEU A 460 -9.04 -10.61 -14.09
N HIS A 461 -8.43 -10.27 -12.96
CA HIS A 461 -7.80 -8.99 -12.74
C HIS A 461 -6.62 -8.81 -13.73
N HIS A 462 -6.61 -7.73 -14.49
CA HIS A 462 -5.53 -7.49 -15.46
C HIS A 462 -5.19 -6.02 -15.63
N ILE A 463 -3.95 -5.77 -16.02
CA ILE A 463 -3.38 -4.44 -16.24
C ILE A 463 -2.52 -4.47 -17.51
N VAL A 464 -2.53 -3.37 -18.26
CA VAL A 464 -1.71 -3.19 -19.47
C VAL A 464 -0.78 -2.01 -19.28
N ASN A 465 0.51 -2.26 -19.44
CA ASN A 465 1.54 -1.23 -19.41
C ASN A 465 2.05 -0.92 -20.81
N LYS A 466 2.54 0.30 -21.01
CA LYS A 466 3.22 0.72 -22.23
C LYS A 466 4.55 1.35 -21.88
N ASN A 467 5.64 0.90 -22.53
CA ASN A 467 6.97 1.48 -22.34
C ASN A 467 7.30 2.55 -23.43
N SER A 468 8.50 3.12 -23.33
CA SER A 468 8.99 4.13 -24.28
C SER A 468 9.27 3.56 -25.67
N ASP A 469 9.45 2.26 -25.78
CA ASP A 469 9.82 1.56 -27.03
C ASP A 469 8.58 1.08 -27.80
N ASP A 470 7.41 1.56 -27.40
CA ASP A 470 6.10 1.22 -27.96
C ASP A 470 5.72 -0.28 -27.80
N GLU A 471 6.31 -0.94 -26.81
CA GLU A 471 5.94 -2.29 -26.41
C GLU A 471 4.87 -2.25 -25.34
N TYR A 472 3.95 -3.21 -25.38
CA TYR A 472 2.91 -3.39 -24.40
C TYR A 472 3.17 -4.63 -23.54
N PHE A 473 2.87 -4.52 -22.26
CA PHE A 473 2.97 -5.63 -21.30
C PHE A 473 1.60 -5.89 -20.69
N LEU A 474 1.15 -7.13 -20.77
CA LEU A 474 -0.09 -7.59 -20.18
C LEU A 474 0.21 -8.43 -18.95
N THR A 475 -0.35 -8.04 -17.80
CA THR A 475 -0.33 -8.85 -16.59
C THR A 475 -1.75 -9.29 -16.25
N ILE A 476 -1.94 -10.58 -15.97
CA ILE A 476 -3.24 -11.16 -15.59
C ILE A 476 -3.03 -11.91 -14.28
N PHE A 477 -3.85 -11.63 -13.27
CA PHE A 477 -3.83 -12.28 -11.97
C PHE A 477 -5.10 -13.11 -11.77
N ASN A 478 -4.93 -14.33 -11.26
CA ASN A 478 -6.04 -15.09 -10.68
C ASN A 478 -6.00 -14.96 -9.17
N ASN A 479 -6.87 -14.13 -8.62
CA ASN A 479 -6.88 -13.75 -7.21
C ASN A 479 -7.78 -14.64 -6.34
N THR A 480 -8.03 -15.88 -6.75
CA THR A 480 -8.94 -16.79 -6.03
C THR A 480 -8.35 -18.19 -5.89
N GLY A 481 -8.90 -18.96 -4.96
CA GLY A 481 -8.69 -20.41 -4.87
C GLY A 481 -7.41 -20.83 -4.17
N ILE A 482 -6.78 -19.97 -3.38
CA ILE A 482 -5.70 -20.39 -2.49
C ILE A 482 -6.28 -20.92 -1.19
N VAL A 483 -5.81 -22.08 -0.78
CA VAL A 483 -6.12 -22.72 0.49
C VAL A 483 -4.85 -22.80 1.32
N ARG A 484 -4.99 -22.56 2.59
CA ARG A 484 -3.93 -22.65 3.60
C ARG A 484 -4.38 -23.54 4.72
N SER A 485 -3.57 -24.49 5.10
CA SER A 485 -3.84 -25.35 6.24
C SER A 485 -2.56 -25.70 7.00
N VAL A 486 -2.72 -26.00 8.29
CA VAL A 486 -1.63 -26.50 9.12
C VAL A 486 -1.10 -27.86 8.62
N ALA A 487 -1.98 -28.71 8.07
CA ALA A 487 -1.61 -30.03 7.62
C ALA A 487 -0.89 -30.04 6.27
N ASP A 488 -1.41 -29.25 5.31
CA ASP A 488 -1.03 -29.35 3.89
C ASP A 488 -0.22 -28.15 3.40
N GLY A 489 -0.11 -27.09 4.23
CA GLY A 489 0.51 -25.83 3.83
C GLY A 489 -0.38 -25.02 2.90
N GLU A 490 0.21 -24.39 1.90
CA GLU A 490 -0.47 -23.54 0.93
C GLU A 490 -0.53 -24.22 -0.43
N TYR A 491 -1.73 -24.28 -1.02
CA TYR A 491 -1.94 -24.80 -2.36
C TYR A 491 -3.11 -24.13 -3.08
N GLY A 492 -3.13 -24.22 -4.40
CA GLY A 492 -4.22 -23.71 -5.25
C GLY A 492 -5.26 -24.78 -5.58
N LEU A 493 -6.54 -24.42 -5.45
CA LEU A 493 -7.66 -25.27 -5.85
C LEU A 493 -7.74 -25.37 -7.38
N LYS A 494 -7.82 -26.59 -7.91
CA LYS A 494 -7.89 -26.80 -9.36
C LYS A 494 -9.17 -26.23 -9.99
N GLU A 495 -10.27 -26.30 -9.30
CA GLU A 495 -11.57 -25.75 -9.74
C GLU A 495 -11.61 -24.22 -9.80
N ALA A 496 -10.64 -23.54 -9.17
CA ALA A 496 -10.48 -22.09 -9.25
C ALA A 496 -9.56 -21.65 -10.41
N GLU A 497 -9.03 -22.59 -11.18
CA GLU A 497 -8.34 -22.30 -12.43
C GLU A 497 -9.29 -21.60 -13.40
N LYS A 498 -8.82 -20.53 -14.06
CA LYS A 498 -9.65 -19.76 -14.98
C LYS A 498 -8.94 -19.51 -16.30
N THR A 499 -9.70 -19.65 -17.37
CA THR A 499 -9.26 -19.30 -18.72
C THR A 499 -9.81 -17.94 -19.13
N VAL A 500 -8.95 -17.07 -19.60
CA VAL A 500 -9.31 -15.81 -20.24
C VAL A 500 -8.98 -15.86 -21.72
N GLN A 501 -9.77 -15.12 -22.52
CA GLN A 501 -9.47 -14.87 -23.91
C GLN A 501 -8.84 -13.49 -24.06
N VAL A 502 -7.71 -13.42 -24.75
CA VAL A 502 -7.00 -12.18 -25.11
C VAL A 502 -7.04 -11.99 -26.61
N GLU A 503 -7.51 -10.83 -27.05
CA GLU A 503 -7.55 -10.41 -28.44
C GLU A 503 -6.71 -9.14 -28.61
N LEU A 504 -5.67 -9.19 -29.44
CA LEU A 504 -4.80 -8.05 -29.74
C LEU A 504 -5.37 -7.28 -30.93
N LYS A 505 -5.34 -5.95 -30.88
CA LYS A 505 -6.02 -5.11 -31.88
C LYS A 505 -5.18 -4.78 -33.11
N ASP A 506 -3.87 -4.81 -32.99
CA ASP A 506 -2.93 -4.32 -34.02
C ASP A 506 -2.17 -5.43 -34.75
N GLY A 507 -2.62 -6.69 -34.59
CA GLY A 507 -1.99 -7.85 -35.22
C GLY A 507 -0.62 -8.23 -34.66
N ARG A 508 -0.22 -7.66 -33.53
CA ARG A 508 0.99 -8.06 -32.80
C ARG A 508 0.83 -9.49 -32.27
N LYS A 509 1.95 -10.09 -31.87
CA LYS A 509 1.95 -11.41 -31.24
C LYS A 509 2.19 -11.30 -29.74
N LEU A 510 1.42 -12.03 -28.96
CA LEU A 510 1.60 -12.14 -27.52
C LEU A 510 2.72 -13.15 -27.23
N LEU A 511 3.76 -12.69 -26.56
CA LEU A 511 4.86 -13.49 -26.08
C LEU A 511 4.76 -13.67 -24.56
N ALA A 512 4.61 -14.89 -24.10
CA ALA A 512 4.62 -15.24 -22.70
C ALA A 512 6.03 -15.10 -22.11
N LEU A 513 6.16 -14.43 -20.96
CA LEU A 513 7.45 -14.10 -20.35
C LEU A 513 7.65 -14.68 -18.96
N TYR A 514 6.59 -14.66 -18.10
CA TYR A 514 6.69 -15.07 -16.70
C TYR A 514 5.32 -15.46 -16.13
N GLY A 515 5.33 -16.32 -15.14
CA GLY A 515 4.16 -16.79 -14.40
C GLY A 515 3.95 -18.30 -14.56
N ASN A 516 2.85 -18.79 -13.95
CA ASN A 516 2.39 -20.17 -14.08
C ASN A 516 1.03 -20.16 -14.82
N PHE A 517 0.99 -20.70 -16.04
CA PHE A 517 -0.18 -20.66 -16.93
C PHE A 517 -0.02 -21.66 -18.06
N ASN A 518 -1.16 -21.96 -18.74
CA ASN A 518 -1.18 -22.55 -20.06
C ASN A 518 -1.68 -21.53 -21.08
N MET A 519 -1.08 -21.48 -22.26
CA MET A 519 -1.49 -20.55 -23.33
C MET A 519 -1.63 -21.29 -24.65
N GLU A 520 -2.76 -21.12 -25.31
CA GLU A 520 -3.07 -21.63 -26.64
C GLU A 520 -3.44 -20.48 -27.56
N GLU A 521 -3.02 -20.53 -28.83
CA GLU A 521 -3.44 -19.60 -29.88
C GLU A 521 -4.43 -20.29 -30.84
N ASN A 522 -5.59 -19.69 -31.01
CA ASN A 522 -6.60 -20.15 -31.95
C ASN A 522 -7.31 -18.95 -32.60
N ASP A 523 -7.40 -18.92 -33.93
CA ASP A 523 -8.08 -17.86 -34.71
C ASP A 523 -7.59 -16.43 -34.32
N SER A 524 -6.28 -16.25 -34.18
CA SER A 524 -5.65 -14.99 -33.75
C SER A 524 -6.05 -14.49 -32.36
N LYS A 525 -6.58 -15.36 -31.54
CA LYS A 525 -6.89 -15.13 -30.12
C LYS A 525 -6.05 -16.03 -29.24
N TYR A 526 -5.70 -15.52 -28.08
CA TYR A 526 -4.94 -16.29 -27.09
C TYR A 526 -5.88 -16.70 -25.95
N TYR A 527 -5.88 -17.98 -25.63
CA TYR A 527 -6.57 -18.54 -24.48
C TYR A 527 -5.56 -18.83 -23.41
N ILE A 528 -5.64 -18.09 -22.30
CA ILE A 528 -4.67 -18.17 -21.21
C ILE A 528 -5.37 -18.71 -19.98
N THR A 529 -4.96 -19.89 -19.56
CA THR A 529 -5.46 -20.55 -18.35
C THR A 529 -4.50 -20.29 -17.22
N VAL A 530 -4.99 -19.60 -16.18
CA VAL A 530 -4.19 -19.19 -15.01
C VAL A 530 -4.68 -19.97 -13.80
N PRO A 531 -3.83 -20.81 -13.17
CA PRO A 531 -4.16 -21.51 -11.94
C PRO A 531 -4.54 -20.59 -10.79
N ALA A 532 -5.16 -21.15 -9.77
CA ALA A 532 -5.51 -20.44 -8.54
C ALA A 532 -4.29 -19.72 -7.92
N GLY A 533 -4.44 -18.44 -7.56
CA GLY A 533 -3.40 -17.65 -6.93
C GLY A 533 -2.16 -17.35 -7.79
N GLU A 534 -2.20 -17.67 -9.07
CA GLU A 534 -1.10 -17.50 -10.02
C GLU A 534 -1.31 -16.32 -10.96
N LEU A 535 -0.38 -16.11 -11.86
CA LEU A 535 -0.39 -15.00 -12.79
C LEU A 535 0.21 -15.37 -14.15
N PHE A 536 -0.18 -14.57 -15.14
CA PHE A 536 0.47 -14.47 -16.45
C PHE A 536 1.09 -13.09 -16.63
N PHE A 537 2.29 -13.04 -17.18
CA PHE A 537 2.93 -11.81 -17.64
C PHE A 537 3.50 -12.04 -19.04
N GLY A 538 3.09 -11.18 -19.98
CA GLY A 538 3.50 -11.29 -21.38
C GLY A 538 3.71 -9.93 -22.03
N ARG A 539 4.31 -9.93 -23.22
CA ARG A 539 4.61 -8.74 -24.03
C ARG A 539 4.04 -8.90 -25.44
N PHE A 540 3.64 -7.81 -26.04
CA PHE A 540 3.20 -7.74 -27.43
C PHE A 540 3.49 -6.39 -28.07
#